data_a6c5ca73076b18162ccff4e490e29df5
#
_entry.id   a6c5ca73076b18162ccff4e490e29df5
#
_cell.length_a   1.000
_cell.length_b   1.000
_cell.length_c   1.000
_cell.angle_alpha   90.00
_cell.angle_beta   90.00
_cell.angle_gamma   90.00
#
_symmetry.space_group_name_H-M   'P 1'
#
loop_
_entity.id
_entity.type
_entity.pdbx_description
1 polymer ?
#
loop_
_entity_poly.entity_id
_entity_poly.type
_entity_poly.pdbx_seq_one_letter_code
_entity_poly.pdbx_strand_id
1 'polypeptide(L)'
;EQKLTTSGDVGCTQMNYYYGICSNPYSEKLDWQMQNIDKARIRGLELTGRLNLDKVVSFVPEGWKLFGSLGYAKSKLSGDNSLLSTQPLKVIAGIDYESPSEKWGVFSRLTYLGAKKAKDAQYTVYEDNGWGTPLQKKVKDYPWLNKSAYVFDMYGFYKPVKNLTLRAGVYNVFNRKYTTWDSLRGLYSYSTTNGVDRDGKGLDRYRAPGRNYAVSLEWKF
;
A
#
# COMPACT_ATOMS: atom_id res chain seq x y z
N GLU A 1 -16.97 9.85 7.98
CA GLU A 1 -17.96 8.79 8.21
C GLU A 1 -19.26 9.12 7.51
N GLN A 2 -19.97 8.10 7.03
CA GLN A 2 -21.31 8.26 6.53
C GLN A 2 -22.28 8.25 7.71
N LYS A 3 -23.14 9.26 7.78
CA LYS A 3 -24.22 9.34 8.76
C LYS A 3 -25.54 8.97 8.06
N LEU A 4 -26.23 8.03 8.65
CA LEU A 4 -27.56 7.66 8.22
C LEU A 4 -28.58 8.61 8.86
N THR A 5 -29.38 9.27 8.05
CA THR A 5 -30.56 10.03 8.49
C THR A 5 -31.82 9.34 7.98
N THR A 6 -32.76 9.13 8.84
CA THR A 6 -34.01 8.45 8.53
C THR A 6 -35.19 9.42 8.66
N SER A 7 -36.18 9.28 7.79
CA SER A 7 -37.46 9.99 7.87
C SER A 7 -38.58 9.07 7.44
N GLY A 8 -39.81 9.30 7.94
CA GLY A 8 -40.97 8.49 7.61
C GLY A 8 -41.10 7.23 8.48
N ASP A 9 -42.10 6.43 8.16
CA ASP A 9 -42.48 5.22 8.91
C ASP A 9 -41.91 3.97 8.24
N VAL A 10 -41.18 3.15 9.01
CA VAL A 10 -40.59 1.89 8.52
C VAL A 10 -41.68 1.00 7.93
N GLY A 11 -41.48 0.52 6.70
CA GLY A 11 -42.43 -0.29 5.96
C GLY A 11 -43.41 0.53 5.10
N CYS A 12 -43.47 1.85 5.23
CA CYS A 12 -44.22 2.73 4.35
C CYS A 12 -43.42 2.97 3.05
N THR A 13 -43.59 2.10 2.06
CA THR A 13 -42.93 2.26 0.75
C THR A 13 -43.54 3.42 -0.04
N GLN A 14 -42.84 3.92 -1.04
CA GLN A 14 -43.37 4.93 -1.97
C GLN A 14 -44.63 4.45 -2.67
N MET A 15 -44.72 3.15 -2.96
CA MET A 15 -45.90 2.55 -3.57
C MET A 15 -47.08 2.55 -2.58
N ASN A 16 -46.88 2.16 -1.33
CA ASN A 16 -47.88 2.17 -0.28
C ASN A 16 -48.40 3.59 -0.02
N TYR A 17 -47.52 4.57 -0.02
CA TYR A 17 -47.88 5.98 0.06
C TYR A 17 -48.74 6.42 -1.13
N TYR A 18 -48.36 6.05 -2.35
CA TYR A 18 -49.11 6.38 -3.57
C TYR A 18 -50.52 5.81 -3.54
N TYR A 19 -50.70 4.60 -3.00
CA TYR A 19 -51.99 3.97 -2.86
C TYR A 19 -52.74 4.37 -1.57
N GLY A 20 -52.24 5.32 -0.80
CA GLY A 20 -52.89 5.78 0.43
C GLY A 20 -52.88 4.78 1.60
N ILE A 21 -52.05 3.74 1.53
CA ILE A 21 -51.94 2.71 2.56
C ILE A 21 -51.21 3.26 3.79
N CYS A 22 -50.28 4.21 3.59
CA CYS A 22 -49.58 4.93 4.66
C CYS A 22 -49.39 6.39 4.25
N SER A 23 -49.14 7.26 5.24
CA SER A 23 -49.11 8.71 5.05
C SER A 23 -47.70 9.32 5.10
N ASN A 24 -46.69 8.56 5.50
CA ASN A 24 -45.33 9.07 5.70
C ASN A 24 -44.31 8.09 5.10
N PRO A 25 -43.96 8.26 3.81
CA PRO A 25 -43.08 7.33 3.14
C PRO A 25 -41.69 7.31 3.80
N TYR A 26 -41.21 6.10 4.13
CA TYR A 26 -39.90 5.91 4.73
C TYR A 26 -38.80 6.23 3.71
N SER A 27 -37.87 7.06 4.11
CA SER A 27 -36.66 7.34 3.33
C SER A 27 -35.44 7.40 4.21
N GLU A 28 -34.33 6.99 3.65
CA GLU A 28 -33.03 7.06 4.27
C GLU A 28 -32.07 7.82 3.36
N LYS A 29 -31.29 8.66 3.98
CA LYS A 29 -30.26 9.44 3.30
C LYS A 29 -28.92 9.22 3.97
N LEU A 30 -27.90 8.96 3.17
CA LEU A 30 -26.51 8.87 3.63
C LEU A 30 -25.84 10.23 3.42
N ASP A 31 -25.55 10.90 4.52
CA ASP A 31 -24.81 12.15 4.53
C ASP A 31 -23.34 11.89 4.90
N TRP A 32 -22.41 12.56 4.21
CA TRP A 32 -21.00 12.54 4.58
C TRP A 32 -20.74 13.53 5.71
N GLN A 33 -20.27 13.05 6.84
CA GLN A 33 -19.88 13.87 7.97
C GLN A 33 -18.44 13.58 8.39
N MET A 34 -17.65 14.64 8.56
CA MET A 34 -16.32 14.53 9.17
C MET A 34 -16.50 14.26 10.66
N GLN A 35 -15.98 13.14 11.14
CA GLN A 35 -16.02 12.76 12.56
C GLN A 35 -14.65 12.29 13.03
N ASN A 36 -14.36 12.52 14.31
CA ASN A 36 -13.20 11.93 14.94
C ASN A 36 -13.41 10.43 15.14
N ILE A 37 -12.42 9.62 14.77
CA ILE A 37 -12.43 8.19 15.09
C ILE A 37 -11.99 8.04 16.54
N ASP A 38 -12.81 7.39 17.35
CA ASP A 38 -12.61 7.26 18.79
C ASP A 38 -11.25 6.63 19.16
N LYS A 39 -10.87 5.56 18.51
CA LYS A 39 -9.59 4.88 18.78
C LYS A 39 -9.02 4.22 17.53
N ALA A 40 -7.78 4.57 17.20
CA ALA A 40 -6.94 3.81 16.28
C ALA A 40 -5.71 3.29 17.05
N ARG A 41 -5.40 2.01 16.92
CA ARG A 41 -4.21 1.39 17.51
C ARG A 41 -3.33 0.83 16.42
N ILE A 42 -2.09 1.29 16.37
CA ILE A 42 -1.06 0.77 15.47
C ILE A 42 0.04 0.16 16.33
N ARG A 43 0.48 -1.03 15.97
CA ARG A 43 1.64 -1.72 16.57
C ARG A 43 2.52 -2.22 15.45
N GLY A 44 3.82 -2.08 15.61
CA GLY A 44 4.76 -2.49 14.58
C GLY A 44 6.14 -2.75 15.13
N LEU A 45 6.98 -3.28 14.25
CA LEU A 45 8.39 -3.50 14.48
C LEU A 45 9.13 -3.02 13.23
N GLU A 46 10.15 -2.21 13.46
CA GLU A 46 11.10 -1.80 12.43
C GLU A 46 12.50 -2.14 12.90
N LEU A 47 13.24 -2.86 12.06
CA LEU A 47 14.63 -3.22 12.30
C LEU A 47 15.42 -2.86 11.06
N THR A 48 16.58 -2.24 11.27
CA THR A 48 17.53 -1.98 10.19
C THR A 48 18.93 -2.21 10.72
N GLY A 49 19.74 -2.91 9.97
CA GLY A 49 21.12 -3.21 10.34
C GLY A 49 22.06 -3.30 9.16
N ARG A 50 23.32 -3.01 9.42
CA ARG A 50 24.43 -3.24 8.49
C ARG A 50 25.56 -3.94 9.24
N LEU A 51 26.10 -4.99 8.64
CA LEU A 51 27.19 -5.78 9.20
C LEU A 51 28.38 -5.76 8.25
N ASN A 52 29.54 -5.31 8.74
CA ASN A 52 30.79 -5.42 8.01
C ASN A 52 31.29 -6.86 8.12
N LEU A 53 31.33 -7.58 7.02
CA LEU A 53 31.65 -9.01 7.01
C LEU A 53 33.12 -9.29 7.40
N ASP A 54 34.04 -8.43 6.99
CA ASP A 54 35.46 -8.52 7.34
C ASP A 54 35.74 -8.48 8.85
N LYS A 55 34.83 -7.87 9.63
CA LYS A 55 34.96 -7.78 11.09
C LYS A 55 34.42 -9.01 11.83
N VAL A 56 33.66 -9.87 11.14
CA VAL A 56 32.99 -11.03 11.74
C VAL A 56 33.55 -12.34 11.18
N VAL A 57 33.99 -12.33 9.93
CA VAL A 57 34.42 -13.52 9.20
C VAL A 57 35.83 -13.26 8.64
N SER A 58 36.84 -13.86 9.24
CA SER A 58 38.26 -13.58 8.99
C SER A 58 38.74 -13.86 7.57
N PHE A 59 38.07 -14.73 6.81
CA PHE A 59 38.45 -15.01 5.43
C PHE A 59 37.78 -14.10 4.40
N VAL A 60 36.86 -13.21 4.81
CA VAL A 60 36.19 -12.27 3.91
C VAL A 60 37.08 -11.04 3.73
N PRO A 61 37.42 -10.66 2.49
CA PRO A 61 38.18 -9.44 2.23
C PRO A 61 37.44 -8.19 2.73
N GLU A 62 38.21 -7.15 3.03
CA GLU A 62 37.68 -5.85 3.41
C GLU A 62 36.75 -5.28 2.32
N GLY A 63 35.73 -4.53 2.77
CA GLY A 63 34.77 -3.84 1.89
C GLY A 63 33.42 -4.55 1.71
N TRP A 64 33.29 -5.81 2.11
CA TRP A 64 32.02 -6.52 2.05
C TRP A 64 31.14 -6.22 3.26
N LYS A 65 29.85 -5.91 2.97
CA LYS A 65 28.85 -5.57 3.99
C LYS A 65 27.53 -6.29 3.69
N LEU A 66 26.85 -6.72 4.73
CA LEU A 66 25.45 -7.15 4.66
C LEU A 66 24.55 -6.00 5.10
N PHE A 67 23.44 -5.85 4.42
CA PHE A 67 22.36 -4.94 4.77
C PHE A 67 21.09 -5.72 5.01
N GLY A 68 20.35 -5.34 6.06
CA GLY A 68 19.03 -5.91 6.35
C GLY A 68 18.09 -4.82 6.87
N SER A 69 16.85 -4.84 6.41
CA SER A 69 15.78 -4.00 6.94
C SER A 69 14.47 -4.76 6.93
N LEU A 70 13.70 -4.62 8.00
CA LEU A 70 12.38 -5.22 8.15
C LEU A 70 11.43 -4.16 8.71
N GLY A 71 10.28 -3.99 8.05
CA GLY A 71 9.18 -3.17 8.52
C GLY A 71 7.89 -3.98 8.56
N TYR A 72 7.27 -4.07 9.73
CA TYR A 72 5.99 -4.73 9.95
C TYR A 72 5.10 -3.87 10.81
N ALA A 73 3.88 -3.62 10.36
CA ALA A 73 2.89 -2.91 11.14
C ALA A 73 1.53 -3.60 11.06
N LYS A 74 0.80 -3.53 12.16
CA LYS A 74 -0.59 -3.99 12.27
C LYS A 74 -1.42 -2.90 12.93
N SER A 75 -2.58 -2.64 12.39
CA SER A 75 -3.51 -1.63 12.93
C SER A 75 -4.87 -2.23 13.23
N LYS A 76 -5.57 -1.57 14.13
CA LYS A 76 -6.97 -1.83 14.45
C LYS A 76 -7.67 -0.49 14.69
N LEU A 77 -8.82 -0.30 14.06
CA LEU A 77 -9.75 0.79 14.35
C LEU A 77 -10.82 0.32 15.33
N SER A 78 -11.45 1.26 16.03
CA SER A 78 -12.71 1.00 16.71
C SER A 78 -13.81 0.75 15.67
N GLY A 79 -14.63 -0.26 15.90
CA GLY A 79 -15.65 -0.72 14.93
C GLY A 79 -15.11 -1.76 13.93
N ASP A 80 -15.79 -1.89 12.81
CA ASP A 80 -15.58 -2.96 11.82
C ASP A 80 -14.65 -2.56 10.65
N ASN A 81 -14.01 -1.41 10.72
CA ASN A 81 -13.16 -0.89 9.66
C ASN A 81 -11.68 -1.17 9.91
N SER A 82 -10.93 -1.39 8.85
CA SER A 82 -9.48 -1.51 8.88
C SER A 82 -8.81 -0.17 8.56
N LEU A 83 -7.66 0.10 9.17
CA LEU A 83 -6.85 1.25 8.80
C LEU A 83 -6.10 0.93 7.50
N LEU A 84 -6.64 1.41 6.39
CA LEU A 84 -6.13 1.10 5.04
C LEU A 84 -4.72 1.66 4.78
N SER A 85 -4.28 2.68 5.54
CA SER A 85 -2.92 3.24 5.41
C SER A 85 -1.81 2.30 5.88
N THR A 86 -2.12 1.25 6.68
CA THR A 86 -1.12 0.31 7.18
C THR A 86 -0.56 -0.56 6.07
N GLN A 87 0.76 -0.49 5.90
CA GLN A 87 1.47 -1.25 4.87
C GLN A 87 1.63 -2.73 5.24
N PRO A 88 1.65 -3.65 4.26
CA PRO A 88 2.08 -5.02 4.47
C PRO A 88 3.55 -5.13 4.89
N LEU A 89 3.95 -6.31 5.35
CA LEU A 89 5.33 -6.63 5.66
C LEU A 89 6.26 -6.25 4.49
N LYS A 90 7.36 -5.55 4.83
CA LYS A 90 8.44 -5.26 3.88
C LYS A 90 9.76 -5.74 4.48
N VAL A 91 10.51 -6.51 3.70
CA VAL A 91 11.85 -6.96 4.06
C VAL A 91 12.81 -6.58 2.94
N ILE A 92 13.96 -6.05 3.30
CA ILE A 92 15.03 -5.75 2.36
C ILE A 92 16.29 -6.46 2.86
N ALA A 93 16.92 -7.21 1.99
CA ALA A 93 18.25 -7.80 2.22
C ALA A 93 19.19 -7.36 1.09
N GLY A 94 20.45 -7.18 1.42
CA GLY A 94 21.44 -6.77 0.42
C GLY A 94 22.85 -7.18 0.78
N ILE A 95 23.66 -7.31 -0.25
CA ILE A 95 25.09 -7.49 -0.17
C ILE A 95 25.72 -6.29 -0.87
N ASP A 96 26.61 -5.61 -0.16
CA ASP A 96 27.31 -4.43 -0.61
C ASP A 96 28.81 -4.73 -0.66
N TYR A 97 29.47 -4.19 -1.66
CA TYR A 97 30.91 -4.11 -1.71
C TYR A 97 31.34 -2.66 -1.93
N GLU A 98 32.25 -2.21 -1.12
CA GLU A 98 32.87 -0.91 -1.28
C GLU A 98 34.40 -1.08 -1.21
N SER A 99 35.06 -0.64 -2.27
CA SER A 99 36.52 -0.75 -2.36
C SER A 99 37.19 -0.05 -1.18
N PRO A 100 38.23 -0.64 -0.54
CA PRO A 100 38.99 0.01 0.50
C PRO A 100 39.59 1.38 0.10
N SER A 101 39.79 1.60 -1.20
CA SER A 101 40.19 2.89 -1.76
C SER A 101 39.07 3.93 -1.82
N GLU A 102 37.83 3.55 -1.48
CA GLU A 102 36.61 4.37 -1.58
C GLU A 102 36.30 4.92 -3.00
N LYS A 103 37.02 4.42 -4.00
CA LYS A 103 36.86 4.90 -5.39
C LYS A 103 35.64 4.33 -6.09
N TRP A 104 35.18 3.17 -5.69
CA TRP A 104 34.01 2.52 -6.29
C TRP A 104 33.31 1.60 -5.30
N GLY A 105 32.04 1.36 -5.54
CA GLY A 105 31.25 0.42 -4.77
C GLY A 105 30.04 -0.06 -5.55
N VAL A 106 29.58 -1.27 -5.24
CA VAL A 106 28.40 -1.90 -5.80
C VAL A 106 27.48 -2.35 -4.67
N PHE A 107 26.19 -2.11 -4.83
CA PHE A 107 25.16 -2.35 -3.83
C PHE A 107 24.04 -3.17 -4.46
N SER A 108 23.59 -4.18 -3.78
CA SER A 108 22.43 -4.97 -4.20
C SER A 108 21.32 -4.91 -3.15
N ARG A 109 20.08 -4.95 -3.60
CA ARG A 109 18.91 -4.98 -2.72
C ARG A 109 17.88 -5.95 -3.27
N LEU A 110 17.55 -6.94 -2.48
CA LEU A 110 16.39 -7.81 -2.68
C LEU A 110 15.29 -7.36 -1.74
N THR A 111 14.23 -6.80 -2.30
CA THR A 111 13.06 -6.34 -1.55
C THR A 111 11.95 -7.37 -1.66
N TYR A 112 11.47 -7.88 -0.52
CA TYR A 112 10.22 -8.60 -0.40
C TYR A 112 9.11 -7.66 0.03
N LEU A 113 8.04 -7.61 -0.72
CA LEU A 113 6.80 -6.91 -0.43
C LEU A 113 5.72 -7.93 -0.12
N GLY A 114 5.17 -7.88 1.08
CA GLY A 114 4.09 -8.77 1.50
C GLY A 114 2.76 -8.45 0.82
N ALA A 115 1.89 -9.44 0.75
CA ALA A 115 0.51 -9.25 0.29
C ALA A 115 -0.34 -8.58 1.39
N LYS A 116 -1.26 -7.70 1.02
CA LYS A 116 -2.31 -7.22 1.91
C LYS A 116 -3.35 -8.31 2.09
N LYS A 117 -3.71 -8.61 3.32
CA LYS A 117 -4.73 -9.63 3.64
C LYS A 117 -6.12 -8.97 3.62
N ALA A 118 -7.13 -9.68 3.13
CA ALA A 118 -8.51 -9.19 3.06
C ALA A 118 -9.02 -8.69 4.42
N LYS A 119 -8.80 -9.48 5.48
CA LYS A 119 -9.17 -9.10 6.86
C LYS A 119 -8.53 -7.82 7.39
N ASP A 120 -7.44 -7.36 6.78
CA ASP A 120 -6.73 -6.13 7.14
C ASP A 120 -7.05 -4.99 6.14
N ALA A 121 -8.07 -5.18 5.28
CA ALA A 121 -8.51 -4.24 4.25
C ALA A 121 -10.04 -4.29 4.10
N GLN A 122 -10.74 -4.07 5.20
CA GLN A 122 -12.21 -4.09 5.25
C GLN A 122 -12.77 -2.68 5.39
N TYR A 123 -13.95 -2.46 4.82
CA TYR A 123 -14.67 -1.21 4.90
C TYR A 123 -16.16 -1.44 5.07
N THR A 124 -16.85 -0.49 5.68
CA THR A 124 -18.29 -0.54 5.89
C THR A 124 -19.01 0.07 4.71
N VAL A 125 -20.07 -0.58 4.26
CA VAL A 125 -21.07 -0.07 3.31
C VAL A 125 -22.45 -0.15 3.92
N TYR A 126 -23.36 0.71 3.45
CA TYR A 126 -24.77 0.60 3.73
C TYR A 126 -25.48 0.16 2.45
N GLU A 127 -26.21 -0.95 2.52
CA GLU A 127 -26.94 -1.51 1.39
C GLU A 127 -28.44 -1.36 1.57
N ASP A 128 -29.11 -0.90 0.53
CA ASP A 128 -30.56 -0.86 0.45
C ASP A 128 -31.10 -2.27 0.18
N ASN A 129 -32.05 -2.70 0.97
CA ASN A 129 -32.77 -3.96 0.82
C ASN A 129 -34.13 -3.82 0.19
N GLY A 130 -34.46 -2.66 -0.34
CA GLY A 130 -35.73 -2.35 -0.98
C GLY A 130 -36.46 -1.16 -0.33
N TRP A 131 -37.39 -0.63 -1.03
CA TRP A 131 -38.09 0.58 -0.67
C TRP A 131 -38.87 0.43 0.65
N GLY A 132 -38.62 1.35 1.57
CA GLY A 132 -39.23 1.38 2.90
C GLY A 132 -38.57 0.45 3.94
N THR A 133 -37.40 -0.14 3.63
CA THR A 133 -36.62 -0.92 4.60
C THR A 133 -35.38 -0.14 5.02
N PRO A 134 -34.96 -0.25 6.30
CA PRO A 134 -33.71 0.37 6.77
C PRO A 134 -32.49 -0.14 6.02
N LEU A 135 -31.54 0.77 5.74
CA LEU A 135 -30.25 0.43 5.18
C LEU A 135 -29.46 -0.51 6.12
N GLN A 136 -28.98 -1.60 5.60
CA GLN A 136 -28.19 -2.55 6.37
C GLN A 136 -26.70 -2.23 6.30
N LYS A 137 -26.09 -2.09 7.47
CA LYS A 137 -24.64 -1.96 7.61
C LYS A 137 -23.97 -3.29 7.31
N LYS A 138 -23.09 -3.34 6.31
CA LYS A 138 -22.31 -4.53 5.95
C LYS A 138 -20.83 -4.20 5.90
N VAL A 139 -20.00 -5.16 6.33
CA VAL A 139 -18.55 -5.09 6.19
C VAL A 139 -18.15 -5.86 4.93
N LYS A 140 -17.41 -5.21 4.05
CA LYS A 140 -16.90 -5.80 2.81
C LYS A 140 -15.38 -5.77 2.77
N ASP A 141 -14.82 -6.78 2.14
CA ASP A 141 -13.40 -6.80 1.82
C ASP A 141 -13.08 -5.81 0.69
N TYR A 142 -11.91 -5.21 0.76
CA TYR A 142 -11.43 -4.34 -0.31
C TYR A 142 -11.21 -5.15 -1.59
N PRO A 143 -11.70 -4.69 -2.75
CA PRO A 143 -11.76 -5.53 -3.95
C PRO A 143 -10.37 -5.80 -4.55
N TRP A 144 -9.44 -4.87 -4.40
CA TRP A 144 -8.13 -4.92 -5.04
C TRP A 144 -7.02 -5.01 -4.00
N LEU A 145 -6.45 -6.20 -3.84
CA LEU A 145 -5.36 -6.46 -2.92
C LEU A 145 -4.06 -6.72 -3.70
N ASN A 146 -2.95 -6.16 -3.23
CA ASN A 146 -1.66 -6.49 -3.80
C ASN A 146 -1.25 -7.91 -3.44
N LYS A 147 -0.61 -8.60 -4.38
CA LYS A 147 0.08 -9.87 -4.15
C LYS A 147 1.49 -9.61 -3.65
N SER A 148 2.11 -10.60 -3.01
CA SER A 148 3.51 -10.51 -2.64
C SER A 148 4.42 -10.47 -3.87
N ALA A 149 5.52 -9.74 -3.73
CA ALA A 149 6.50 -9.60 -4.80
C ALA A 149 7.93 -9.57 -4.26
N TYR A 150 8.87 -10.05 -5.07
CA TYR A 150 10.30 -9.87 -4.88
C TYR A 150 10.81 -8.96 -5.99
N VAL A 151 11.57 -7.94 -5.60
CA VAL A 151 12.17 -6.95 -6.50
C VAL A 151 13.65 -6.89 -6.21
N PHE A 152 14.47 -7.01 -7.25
CA PHE A 152 15.91 -6.93 -7.12
C PHE A 152 16.45 -5.70 -7.83
N ASP A 153 17.23 -4.92 -7.09
CA ASP A 153 17.87 -3.68 -7.54
C ASP A 153 19.39 -3.81 -7.40
N MET A 154 20.14 -3.22 -8.32
CA MET A 154 21.58 -3.13 -8.28
C MET A 154 22.02 -1.73 -8.66
N TYR A 155 22.91 -1.13 -7.89
CA TYR A 155 23.42 0.19 -8.17
C TYR A 155 24.85 0.31 -7.65
N GLY A 156 25.57 1.32 -8.13
CA GLY A 156 26.93 1.55 -7.72
C GLY A 156 27.40 2.96 -7.98
N PHE A 157 28.61 3.24 -7.53
CA PHE A 157 29.28 4.49 -7.80
C PHE A 157 30.73 4.27 -8.23
N TYR A 158 31.27 5.26 -8.93
CA TYR A 158 32.66 5.34 -9.29
C TYR A 158 33.18 6.77 -9.18
N LYS A 159 34.31 6.96 -8.49
CA LYS A 159 35.00 8.24 -8.30
C LYS A 159 36.32 8.23 -9.06
N PRO A 160 36.36 8.61 -10.33
CA PRO A 160 37.60 8.67 -11.12
C PRO A 160 38.59 9.65 -10.55
N VAL A 161 38.15 10.78 -10.04
CA VAL A 161 38.91 11.82 -9.34
C VAL A 161 38.16 12.29 -8.09
N LYS A 162 38.89 12.96 -7.17
CA LYS A 162 38.31 13.36 -5.86
C LYS A 162 37.02 14.16 -5.93
N ASN A 163 36.86 14.97 -6.98
CA ASN A 163 35.76 15.90 -7.10
C ASN A 163 34.60 15.37 -7.98
N LEU A 164 34.76 14.20 -8.63
CA LEU A 164 33.75 13.64 -9.53
C LEU A 164 33.24 12.32 -9.02
N THR A 165 31.95 12.20 -8.90
CA THR A 165 31.26 10.93 -8.59
C THR A 165 30.24 10.61 -9.67
N LEU A 166 30.40 9.45 -10.28
CA LEU A 166 29.44 8.85 -11.19
C LEU A 166 28.63 7.81 -10.42
N ARG A 167 27.31 7.81 -10.60
CA ARG A 167 26.43 6.76 -10.06
C ARG A 167 25.59 6.18 -11.17
N ALA A 168 25.40 4.89 -11.14
CA ALA A 168 24.51 4.19 -12.05
C ALA A 168 23.74 3.10 -11.30
N GLY A 169 22.52 2.82 -11.76
CA GLY A 169 21.71 1.78 -11.16
C GLY A 169 20.71 1.18 -12.14
N VAL A 170 20.40 -0.07 -11.91
CA VAL A 170 19.31 -0.81 -12.55
C VAL A 170 18.35 -1.23 -11.47
N TYR A 171 17.13 -0.75 -11.57
CA TYR A 171 16.07 -1.04 -10.62
C TYR A 171 15.09 -2.03 -11.25
N ASN A 172 14.55 -2.92 -10.41
CA ASN A 172 13.71 -4.02 -10.87
C ASN A 172 14.38 -4.82 -12.01
N VAL A 173 15.60 -5.29 -11.76
CA VAL A 173 16.50 -5.95 -12.74
C VAL A 173 15.77 -7.06 -13.52
N PHE A 174 14.91 -7.83 -12.85
CA PHE A 174 14.15 -8.93 -13.46
C PHE A 174 12.83 -8.51 -14.12
N ASN A 175 12.58 -7.19 -14.21
CA ASN A 175 11.35 -6.63 -14.81
C ASN A 175 10.07 -7.23 -14.21
N ARG A 176 10.05 -7.44 -12.89
CA ARG A 176 8.89 -8.00 -12.20
C ARG A 176 7.69 -7.06 -12.29
N LYS A 177 6.57 -7.55 -12.79
CA LYS A 177 5.29 -6.82 -12.77
C LYS A 177 4.64 -7.03 -11.41
N TYR A 178 4.38 -5.95 -10.67
CA TYR A 178 3.76 -5.99 -9.35
C TYR A 178 3.02 -4.69 -9.05
N THR A 179 2.13 -4.75 -8.07
CA THR A 179 1.42 -3.60 -7.52
C THR A 179 1.79 -3.46 -6.04
N THR A 180 1.79 -2.25 -5.54
CA THR A 180 1.93 -1.98 -4.10
C THR A 180 0.55 -1.78 -3.48
N TRP A 181 0.45 -1.93 -2.16
CA TRP A 181 -0.79 -1.62 -1.46
C TRP A 181 -1.17 -0.13 -1.61
N ASP A 182 -0.18 0.77 -1.59
CA ASP A 182 -0.41 2.20 -1.77
C ASP A 182 -1.05 2.55 -3.11
N SER A 183 -0.66 1.85 -4.17
CA SER A 183 -1.24 2.10 -5.50
C SER A 183 -2.67 1.57 -5.64
N LEU A 184 -3.09 0.63 -4.79
CA LEU A 184 -4.41 0.00 -4.88
C LEU A 184 -5.42 0.51 -3.85
N ARG A 185 -4.98 0.92 -2.66
CA ARG A 185 -5.85 1.25 -1.52
C ARG A 185 -6.83 2.42 -1.73
N GLY A 186 -6.68 3.19 -2.80
CA GLY A 186 -7.57 4.28 -3.17
C GLY A 186 -8.47 3.97 -4.37
N LEU A 187 -8.44 2.75 -4.89
CA LEU A 187 -9.20 2.38 -6.08
C LEU A 187 -10.55 1.77 -5.72
N TYR A 188 -11.61 2.29 -6.31
CA TYR A 188 -12.97 1.79 -6.15
C TYR A 188 -13.51 1.31 -7.49
N SER A 189 -14.14 0.12 -7.52
CA SER A 189 -14.62 -0.53 -8.72
C SER A 189 -15.79 0.17 -9.45
N TYR A 190 -16.38 1.17 -8.83
CA TYR A 190 -17.48 1.97 -9.39
C TYR A 190 -17.06 3.40 -9.75
N SER A 191 -15.78 3.76 -9.53
CA SER A 191 -15.28 5.10 -9.81
C SER A 191 -14.75 5.19 -11.23
N THR A 192 -15.41 5.97 -12.08
CA THR A 192 -14.93 6.29 -13.43
C THR A 192 -13.62 7.08 -13.42
N THR A 193 -13.35 7.82 -12.36
CA THR A 193 -12.12 8.62 -12.19
C THR A 193 -10.86 7.75 -12.20
N ASN A 194 -10.93 6.55 -11.63
CA ASN A 194 -9.79 5.63 -11.57
C ASN A 194 -9.60 4.87 -12.89
N GLY A 195 -10.61 4.80 -13.74
CA GLY A 195 -10.59 4.00 -14.96
C GLY A 195 -10.40 2.50 -14.71
N VAL A 196 -10.85 2.00 -13.55
CA VAL A 196 -10.87 0.58 -13.19
C VAL A 196 -12.32 0.14 -13.11
N ASP A 197 -12.69 -0.88 -13.87
CA ASP A 197 -14.05 -1.45 -13.84
C ASP A 197 -14.22 -2.51 -12.73
N ARG A 198 -15.42 -3.07 -12.64
CA ARG A 198 -15.75 -4.08 -11.61
C ARG A 198 -14.93 -5.36 -11.74
N ASP A 199 -14.49 -5.70 -12.94
CA ASP A 199 -13.72 -6.90 -13.25
C ASP A 199 -12.21 -6.68 -13.11
N GLY A 200 -11.80 -5.45 -12.75
CA GLY A 200 -10.40 -5.07 -12.56
C GLY A 200 -9.67 -4.69 -13.84
N LYS A 201 -10.37 -4.49 -14.94
CA LYS A 201 -9.77 -3.94 -16.16
C LYS A 201 -9.28 -2.53 -15.89
N GLY A 202 -8.05 -2.27 -16.22
CA GLY A 202 -7.38 -0.99 -15.93
C GLY A 202 -6.44 -1.03 -14.72
N LEU A 203 -6.42 -2.08 -13.90
CA LEU A 203 -5.48 -2.25 -12.78
C LEU A 203 -4.02 -2.24 -13.22
N ASP A 204 -3.74 -2.61 -14.45
CA ASP A 204 -2.39 -2.63 -15.01
C ASP A 204 -1.70 -1.26 -15.00
N ARG A 205 -2.47 -0.17 -15.01
CA ARG A 205 -1.96 1.21 -14.91
C ARG A 205 -1.38 1.55 -13.54
N TYR A 206 -1.73 0.76 -12.52
CA TYR A 206 -1.33 0.97 -11.12
C TYR A 206 -0.16 0.04 -10.72
N ARG A 207 0.47 -0.61 -11.69
CA ARG A 207 1.71 -1.37 -11.46
C ARG A 207 2.85 -0.43 -11.11
N ALA A 208 3.70 -0.91 -10.24
CA ALA A 208 4.98 -0.25 -9.97
C ALA A 208 5.86 -0.25 -11.25
N PRO A 209 6.83 0.67 -11.33
CA PRO A 209 7.73 0.73 -12.48
C PRO A 209 8.38 -0.62 -12.78
N GLY A 210 8.44 -0.97 -14.06
CA GLY A 210 9.22 -2.09 -14.54
C GLY A 210 10.73 -1.83 -14.39
N ARG A 211 11.55 -2.60 -15.09
CA ARG A 211 12.98 -2.34 -15.13
C ARG A 211 13.25 -0.92 -15.60
N ASN A 212 14.03 -0.21 -14.80
CA ASN A 212 14.41 1.16 -15.13
C ASN A 212 15.88 1.39 -14.77
N TYR A 213 16.46 2.43 -15.33
CA TYR A 213 17.86 2.78 -15.22
C TYR A 213 17.99 4.21 -14.72
N ALA A 214 18.95 4.45 -13.85
CA ALA A 214 19.29 5.79 -13.42
C ALA A 214 20.81 6.00 -13.54
N VAL A 215 21.19 7.19 -13.98
CA VAL A 215 22.58 7.64 -14.00
C VAL A 215 22.62 9.04 -13.42
N SER A 216 23.60 9.31 -12.58
CA SER A 216 23.86 10.66 -12.06
C SER A 216 25.34 10.97 -12.05
N LEU A 217 25.67 12.24 -12.22
CA LEU A 217 27.00 12.80 -12.14
C LEU A 217 26.97 13.91 -11.10
N GLU A 218 27.90 13.86 -10.15
CA GLU A 218 28.11 14.88 -9.13
C GLU A 218 29.52 15.43 -9.26
N TRP A 219 29.64 16.74 -9.45
CA TRP A 219 30.92 17.45 -9.46
C TRP A 219 30.95 18.44 -8.31
N LYS A 220 32.01 18.35 -7.46
CA LYS A 220 32.25 19.30 -6.37
C LYS A 220 33.34 20.30 -6.77
N PHE A 221 33.02 21.55 -6.65
CA PHE A 221 33.94 22.67 -6.91
C PHE A 221 34.77 23.00 -5.68
#